data_38cdff355455622f79d3cd7d4bc4355e
#
_entry.id   38cdff355455622f79d3cd7d4bc4355e
#
_cell.length_a   1.000
_cell.length_b   1.000
_cell.length_c   1.000
_cell.angle_alpha   90.00
_cell.angle_beta   90.00
_cell.angle_gamma   90.00
#
_symmetry.space_group_name_H-M   'P 1'
#
loop_
_entity.id
_entity.type
_entity.pdbx_description
1 polymer ?
#
loop_
_entity_poly.entity_id
_entity_poly.type
_entity_poly.pdbx_seq_one_letter_code
_entity_poly.pdbx_strand_id
1 'polypeptide(L)'
;MENIKNIIFDYGNVIFSIDFLRVQQSWNQLGISNPEAFFGHKTQDEIFDKFDRGEVTAAQFRDYVREKTNNLSLTDDQIDAAWNSILVGIAEGNHELLLKLKDKYRTFLLSNINAIHYDYIMNYLKTDFGFEGNDLLFEKTYYSHLTGKRKPEPAIFEQVLKENNLKPEETLFIDDSPQHLEAAKKLGIQTFLMTTPDTIQSFAKREQLI
;
A
#
# COMPACT_ATOMS: atom_id res chain seq x y z
N MET A 1 -23.81 3.53 -2.72
CA MET A 1 -22.91 4.68 -2.54
C MET A 1 -23.49 5.84 -3.31
N GLU A 2 -23.76 6.95 -2.64
CA GLU A 2 -24.45 8.07 -3.27
C GLU A 2 -23.46 9.21 -3.56
N ASN A 3 -23.58 9.81 -4.75
CA ASN A 3 -22.86 11.01 -5.17
C ASN A 3 -21.32 10.93 -5.14
N ILE A 4 -20.72 9.76 -5.39
CA ILE A 4 -19.26 9.62 -5.45
C ILE A 4 -18.73 10.33 -6.69
N LYS A 5 -17.75 11.21 -6.49
CA LYS A 5 -16.97 11.89 -7.54
C LYS A 5 -15.50 11.55 -7.49
N ASN A 6 -15.01 11.16 -6.30
CA ASN A 6 -13.60 10.89 -6.04
C ASN A 6 -13.44 9.50 -5.43
N ILE A 7 -12.41 8.76 -5.86
CA ILE A 7 -12.07 7.47 -5.29
C ILE A 7 -10.60 7.48 -4.86
N ILE A 8 -10.36 7.18 -3.59
CA ILE A 8 -9.02 6.94 -3.04
C ILE A 8 -8.86 5.44 -2.89
N PHE A 9 -7.82 4.89 -3.49
CA PHE A 9 -7.49 3.47 -3.40
C PHE A 9 -6.30 3.25 -2.46
N ASP A 10 -6.39 2.26 -1.59
CA ASP A 10 -5.20 1.60 -1.08
C ASP A 10 -4.52 0.78 -2.19
N TYR A 11 -3.27 0.38 -1.95
CA TYR A 11 -2.51 -0.39 -2.91
C TYR A 11 -2.49 -1.88 -2.56
N GLY A 12 -1.99 -2.24 -1.38
CA GLY A 12 -1.87 -3.62 -0.92
C GLY A 12 -3.24 -4.30 -0.75
N ASN A 13 -3.39 -5.52 -1.25
CA ASN A 13 -4.64 -6.29 -1.23
C ASN A 13 -5.88 -5.61 -1.86
N VAL A 14 -5.72 -4.42 -2.42
CA VAL A 14 -6.77 -3.73 -3.20
C VAL A 14 -6.41 -3.77 -4.68
N ILE A 15 -5.23 -3.33 -5.06
CA ILE A 15 -4.73 -3.28 -6.44
C ILE A 15 -3.60 -4.28 -6.64
N PHE A 16 -2.63 -4.27 -5.71
CA PHE A 16 -1.44 -5.10 -5.71
C PHE A 16 -1.59 -6.20 -4.67
N SER A 17 -1.56 -7.46 -5.08
CA SER A 17 -1.68 -8.59 -4.17
C SER A 17 -0.43 -8.72 -3.29
N ILE A 18 -0.62 -8.92 -1.98
CA ILE A 18 0.44 -9.16 -1.03
C ILE A 18 0.20 -10.47 -0.26
N ASP A 19 1.29 -11.13 0.17
CA ASP A 19 1.25 -12.39 0.89
C ASP A 19 2.21 -12.39 2.08
N PHE A 20 1.64 -12.27 3.28
CA PHE A 20 2.40 -12.27 4.54
C PHE A 20 3.13 -13.59 4.83
N LEU A 21 2.59 -14.73 4.36
CA LEU A 21 3.27 -16.01 4.58
C LEU A 21 4.60 -16.08 3.84
N ARG A 22 4.67 -15.53 2.64
CA ARG A 22 5.92 -15.50 1.86
C ARG A 22 7.02 -14.72 2.56
N VAL A 23 6.72 -13.52 3.05
CA VAL A 23 7.71 -12.70 3.75
C VAL A 23 8.11 -13.31 5.09
N GLN A 24 7.18 -13.92 5.82
CA GLN A 24 7.48 -14.62 7.07
C GLN A 24 8.40 -15.82 6.84
N GLN A 25 8.18 -16.60 5.78
CA GLN A 25 9.07 -17.68 5.37
C GLN A 25 10.47 -17.15 5.02
N SER A 26 10.54 -16.04 4.29
CA SER A 26 11.80 -15.43 3.91
C SER A 26 12.56 -14.88 5.15
N TRP A 27 11.88 -14.23 6.09
CA TRP A 27 12.49 -13.80 7.35
C TRP A 27 13.02 -14.98 8.18
N ASN A 28 12.27 -16.09 8.24
CA ASN A 28 12.72 -17.30 8.91
C ASN A 28 13.99 -17.86 8.29
N GLN A 29 14.09 -17.88 6.95
CA GLN A 29 15.28 -18.32 6.22
C GLN A 29 16.50 -17.44 6.50
N LEU A 30 16.31 -16.15 6.76
CA LEU A 30 17.37 -15.23 7.16
C LEU A 30 17.76 -15.35 8.64
N GLY A 31 17.03 -16.13 9.45
CA GLY A 31 17.33 -16.36 10.86
C GLY A 31 16.44 -15.64 11.86
N ILE A 32 15.35 -15.00 11.42
CA ILE A 32 14.34 -14.44 12.34
C ILE A 32 13.55 -15.59 12.97
N SER A 33 13.69 -15.79 14.26
CA SER A 33 13.09 -16.93 15.00
C SER A 33 11.57 -16.83 15.17
N ASN A 34 11.02 -15.61 15.18
CA ASN A 34 9.58 -15.38 15.27
C ASN A 34 9.14 -14.34 14.21
N PRO A 35 9.01 -14.77 12.93
CA PRO A 35 8.66 -13.87 11.84
C PRO A 35 7.33 -13.16 11.98
N GLU A 36 6.31 -13.81 12.58
CA GLU A 36 4.99 -13.24 12.81
C GLU A 36 5.03 -12.06 13.81
N ALA A 37 5.84 -12.18 14.86
CA ALA A 37 6.03 -11.09 15.82
C ALA A 37 6.93 -9.99 15.24
N PHE A 38 7.90 -10.34 14.39
CA PHE A 38 8.78 -9.40 13.73
C PHE A 38 8.02 -8.54 12.72
N PHE A 39 7.25 -9.20 11.84
CA PHE A 39 6.38 -8.54 10.87
C PHE A 39 5.15 -9.41 10.57
N GLY A 40 4.00 -9.04 11.09
CA GLY A 40 2.74 -9.73 10.90
C GLY A 40 1.56 -8.79 10.75
N HIS A 41 0.38 -9.35 10.51
CA HIS A 41 -0.86 -8.59 10.33
C HIS A 41 -1.28 -7.74 11.55
N LYS A 42 -0.95 -8.19 12.76
CA LYS A 42 -1.43 -7.57 14.01
C LYS A 42 -0.32 -6.88 14.78
N THR A 43 0.90 -7.34 14.61
CA THR A 43 2.06 -6.87 15.35
C THR A 43 3.25 -6.75 14.41
N GLN A 44 4.06 -5.76 14.65
CA GLN A 44 5.33 -5.57 13.94
C GLN A 44 6.30 -4.78 14.83
N ASP A 45 7.60 -4.94 14.61
CA ASP A 45 8.61 -4.11 15.27
C ASP A 45 8.44 -2.64 14.83
N GLU A 46 8.69 -1.70 15.73
CA GLU A 46 8.53 -0.25 15.49
C GLU A 46 9.30 0.28 14.28
N ILE A 47 10.37 -0.41 13.88
CA ILE A 47 11.19 -0.05 12.72
C ILE A 47 10.37 0.01 11.42
N PHE A 48 9.39 -0.88 11.25
CA PHE A 48 8.54 -0.91 10.06
C PHE A 48 7.67 0.34 9.95
N ASP A 49 7.08 0.78 11.07
CA ASP A 49 6.30 2.02 11.11
C ASP A 49 7.15 3.25 10.78
N LYS A 50 8.38 3.30 11.32
CA LYS A 50 9.34 4.37 11.03
C LYS A 50 9.80 4.34 9.57
N PHE A 51 10.01 3.13 9.03
CA PHE A 51 10.43 2.96 7.65
C PHE A 51 9.31 3.36 6.67
N ASP A 52 8.06 3.00 6.98
CA ASP A 52 6.90 3.43 6.20
C ASP A 52 6.66 4.96 6.27
N ARG A 53 7.14 5.65 7.31
CA ARG A 53 7.10 7.13 7.36
C ARG A 53 8.32 7.81 6.73
N GLY A 54 9.31 7.02 6.26
CA GLY A 54 10.58 7.58 5.77
C GLY A 54 11.48 8.17 6.86
N GLU A 55 11.20 7.88 8.14
CA GLU A 55 12.03 8.28 9.28
C GLU A 55 13.32 7.45 9.38
N VAL A 56 13.33 6.30 8.72
CA VAL A 56 14.44 5.35 8.63
C VAL A 56 14.77 5.15 7.16
N THR A 57 16.06 5.22 6.83
CA THR A 57 16.54 4.94 5.47
C THR A 57 16.59 3.43 5.19
N ALA A 58 16.63 3.04 3.91
CA ALA A 58 16.79 1.64 3.51
C ALA A 58 18.07 1.02 4.10
N ALA A 59 19.18 1.77 4.17
CA ALA A 59 20.42 1.29 4.79
C ALA A 59 20.24 1.00 6.28
N GLN A 60 19.61 1.91 7.03
CA GLN A 60 19.34 1.71 8.47
C GLN A 60 18.38 0.53 8.70
N PHE A 61 17.38 0.35 7.84
CA PHE A 61 16.49 -0.82 7.90
C PHE A 61 17.26 -2.13 7.67
N ARG A 62 18.12 -2.19 6.66
CA ARG A 62 18.95 -3.37 6.39
C ARG A 62 19.92 -3.67 7.54
N ASP A 63 20.54 -2.64 8.14
CA ASP A 63 21.40 -2.82 9.30
C ASP A 63 20.64 -3.38 10.51
N TYR A 64 19.42 -2.87 10.75
CA TYR A 64 18.53 -3.43 11.76
C TYR A 64 18.22 -4.93 11.54
N VAL A 65 17.96 -5.34 10.29
CA VAL A 65 17.74 -6.75 9.95
C VAL A 65 18.99 -7.59 10.24
N ARG A 66 20.18 -7.10 9.88
CA ARG A 66 21.47 -7.77 10.20
C ARG A 66 21.66 -7.98 11.69
N GLU A 67 21.34 -6.97 12.50
CA GLU A 67 21.39 -7.07 13.96
C GLU A 67 20.38 -8.09 14.49
N LYS A 68 19.14 -8.04 14.03
CA LYS A 68 18.07 -8.96 14.47
C LYS A 68 18.33 -10.41 14.12
N THR A 69 18.96 -10.66 12.98
CA THR A 69 19.36 -12.01 12.55
C THR A 69 20.66 -12.46 13.16
N ASN A 70 21.39 -11.57 13.85
CA ASN A 70 22.77 -11.77 14.29
C ASN A 70 23.69 -12.24 13.16
N ASN A 71 23.47 -11.73 11.94
CA ASN A 71 24.20 -12.08 10.73
C ASN A 71 24.61 -10.81 9.97
N LEU A 72 25.77 -10.27 10.31
CA LEU A 72 26.32 -9.06 9.69
C LEU A 72 26.80 -9.26 8.25
N SER A 73 26.84 -10.51 7.75
CA SER A 73 27.27 -10.83 6.39
C SER A 73 26.13 -10.83 5.36
N LEU A 74 24.87 -10.64 5.80
CA LEU A 74 23.75 -10.53 4.87
C LEU A 74 23.95 -9.33 3.93
N THR A 75 23.83 -9.59 2.63
CA THR A 75 23.90 -8.53 1.64
C THR A 75 22.59 -7.73 1.60
N ASP A 76 22.64 -6.52 1.07
CA ASP A 76 21.44 -5.69 0.84
C ASP A 76 20.43 -6.44 -0.02
N ASP A 77 20.90 -7.08 -1.10
CA ASP A 77 20.05 -7.84 -2.02
C ASP A 77 19.32 -9.01 -1.34
N GLN A 78 19.97 -9.70 -0.40
CA GLN A 78 19.34 -10.80 0.36
C GLN A 78 18.20 -10.27 1.25
N ILE A 79 18.43 -9.15 1.91
CA ILE A 79 17.43 -8.52 2.78
C ILE A 79 16.29 -7.97 1.95
N ASP A 80 16.58 -7.26 0.86
CA ASP A 80 15.57 -6.68 -0.03
C ASP A 80 14.73 -7.77 -0.70
N ALA A 81 15.35 -8.87 -1.15
CA ALA A 81 14.65 -10.01 -1.72
C ALA A 81 13.69 -10.65 -0.69
N ALA A 82 14.14 -10.81 0.56
CA ALA A 82 13.29 -11.31 1.64
C ALA A 82 12.13 -10.36 1.93
N TRP A 83 12.39 -9.06 2.01
CA TRP A 83 11.36 -8.05 2.29
C TRP A 83 10.37 -7.93 1.13
N ASN A 84 10.85 -7.85 -0.10
CA ASN A 84 10.02 -7.77 -1.32
C ASN A 84 9.23 -9.06 -1.61
N SER A 85 9.54 -10.19 -0.95
CA SER A 85 8.81 -11.45 -1.17
C SER A 85 7.33 -11.37 -0.81
N ILE A 86 6.92 -10.39 0.01
CA ILE A 86 5.51 -10.10 0.29
C ILE A 86 4.74 -9.66 -0.95
N LEU A 87 5.43 -9.05 -1.92
CA LEU A 87 4.83 -8.46 -3.12
C LEU A 87 4.59 -9.56 -4.16
N VAL A 88 3.31 -9.81 -4.49
CA VAL A 88 2.92 -10.88 -5.44
C VAL A 88 2.78 -10.33 -6.85
N GLY A 89 2.04 -9.23 -7.02
CA GLY A 89 1.80 -8.60 -8.31
C GLY A 89 0.39 -8.02 -8.45
N ILE A 90 0.12 -7.47 -9.63
CA ILE A 90 -1.18 -6.87 -9.98
C ILE A 90 -2.00 -7.89 -10.76
N ALA A 91 -3.26 -8.09 -10.36
CA ALA A 91 -4.16 -9.00 -11.07
C ALA A 91 -4.47 -8.47 -12.48
N GLU A 92 -4.57 -9.40 -13.44
CA GLU A 92 -4.94 -9.09 -14.83
C GLU A 92 -6.26 -8.30 -14.89
N GLY A 93 -6.31 -7.27 -15.71
CA GLY A 93 -7.47 -6.39 -15.88
C GLY A 93 -7.60 -5.26 -14.84
N ASN A 94 -6.77 -5.23 -13.79
CA ASN A 94 -6.83 -4.15 -12.80
C ASN A 94 -6.40 -2.79 -13.39
N HIS A 95 -5.37 -2.76 -14.23
CA HIS A 95 -4.91 -1.52 -14.85
C HIS A 95 -5.96 -0.94 -15.80
N GLU A 96 -6.56 -1.78 -16.63
CA GLU A 96 -7.63 -1.39 -17.56
C GLU A 96 -8.86 -0.87 -16.80
N LEU A 97 -9.19 -1.50 -15.68
CA LEU A 97 -10.25 -1.01 -14.81
C LEU A 97 -9.95 0.36 -14.22
N LEU A 98 -8.72 0.55 -13.69
CA LEU A 98 -8.31 1.84 -13.11
C LEU A 98 -8.35 2.96 -14.14
N LEU A 99 -7.93 2.71 -15.38
CA LEU A 99 -8.05 3.67 -16.49
C LEU A 99 -9.50 4.04 -16.75
N LYS A 100 -10.41 3.05 -16.84
CA LYS A 100 -11.86 3.30 -17.01
C LYS A 100 -12.47 4.09 -15.86
N LEU A 101 -12.04 3.82 -14.63
CA LEU A 101 -12.49 4.58 -13.46
C LEU A 101 -11.99 6.02 -13.47
N LYS A 102 -10.75 6.24 -13.92
CA LYS A 102 -10.14 7.58 -14.06
C LYS A 102 -10.89 8.44 -15.09
N ASP A 103 -11.52 7.84 -16.09
CA ASP A 103 -12.34 8.57 -17.08
C ASP A 103 -13.66 9.11 -16.47
N LYS A 104 -14.14 8.51 -15.37
CA LYS A 104 -15.42 8.86 -14.75
C LYS A 104 -15.28 9.58 -13.41
N TYR A 105 -14.21 9.28 -12.68
CA TYR A 105 -13.95 9.74 -11.32
C TYR A 105 -12.55 10.37 -11.23
N ARG A 106 -12.38 11.27 -10.28
CA ARG A 106 -11.04 11.65 -9.85
C ARG A 106 -10.49 10.51 -8.99
N THR A 107 -9.36 9.94 -9.37
CA THR A 107 -8.80 8.76 -8.72
C THR A 107 -7.45 9.09 -8.07
N PHE A 108 -7.26 8.58 -6.84
CA PHE A 108 -6.07 8.82 -6.03
C PHE A 108 -5.54 7.50 -5.46
N LEU A 109 -4.23 7.41 -5.31
CA LEU A 109 -3.58 6.32 -4.60
C LEU A 109 -3.11 6.81 -3.23
N LEU A 110 -3.40 6.05 -2.18
CA LEU A 110 -2.94 6.31 -0.80
C LEU A 110 -2.38 5.04 -0.19
N SER A 111 -1.07 4.88 -0.19
CA SER A 111 -0.39 3.65 0.22
C SER A 111 0.56 3.87 1.40
N ASN A 112 0.46 3.00 2.41
CA ASN A 112 1.52 2.82 3.39
C ASN A 112 2.60 1.94 2.73
N ILE A 113 3.78 2.50 2.51
CA ILE A 113 4.86 1.85 1.78
C ILE A 113 6.21 2.47 2.14
N ASN A 114 7.25 1.66 2.17
CA ASN A 114 8.62 2.09 2.40
C ASN A 114 9.44 2.17 1.10
N ALA A 115 10.65 2.71 1.18
CA ALA A 115 11.49 2.96 0.03
C ALA A 115 11.86 1.67 -0.75
N ILE A 116 12.13 0.55 -0.05
CA ILE A 116 12.52 -0.73 -0.71
C ILE A 116 11.34 -1.28 -1.54
N HIS A 117 10.14 -1.33 -0.97
CA HIS A 117 8.96 -1.77 -1.70
C HIS A 117 8.60 -0.79 -2.84
N TYR A 118 8.75 0.51 -2.61
CA TYR A 118 8.51 1.52 -3.64
C TYR A 118 9.41 1.30 -4.86
N ASP A 119 10.71 1.17 -4.67
CA ASP A 119 11.67 0.94 -5.75
C ASP A 119 11.37 -0.36 -6.51
N TYR A 120 11.04 -1.42 -5.78
CA TYR A 120 10.64 -2.70 -6.39
C TYR A 120 9.39 -2.55 -7.25
N ILE A 121 8.33 -1.90 -6.73
CA ILE A 121 7.06 -1.72 -7.45
C ILE A 121 7.26 -0.82 -8.68
N MET A 122 8.03 0.27 -8.58
CA MET A 122 8.30 1.13 -9.74
C MET A 122 9.05 0.35 -10.83
N ASN A 123 10.02 -0.48 -10.46
CA ASN A 123 10.69 -1.34 -11.42
C ASN A 123 9.75 -2.40 -12.03
N TYR A 124 8.90 -3.03 -11.22
CA TYR A 124 7.90 -3.98 -11.67
C TYR A 124 6.92 -3.35 -12.68
N LEU A 125 6.39 -2.17 -12.39
CA LEU A 125 5.51 -1.45 -13.31
C LEU A 125 6.19 -1.13 -14.64
N LYS A 126 7.47 -0.77 -14.59
CA LYS A 126 8.25 -0.48 -15.80
C LYS A 126 8.54 -1.71 -16.64
N THR A 127 8.96 -2.81 -16.00
CA THR A 127 9.36 -4.03 -16.72
C THR A 127 8.18 -4.82 -17.27
N ASP A 128 7.11 -4.95 -16.48
CA ASP A 128 5.99 -5.82 -16.82
C ASP A 128 4.87 -5.11 -17.59
N PHE A 129 4.73 -3.78 -17.40
CA PHE A 129 3.65 -3.00 -18.01
C PHE A 129 4.13 -1.81 -18.85
N GLY A 130 5.42 -1.45 -18.81
CA GLY A 130 5.96 -0.29 -19.51
C GLY A 130 5.56 1.05 -18.90
N PHE A 131 5.11 1.08 -17.63
CA PHE A 131 4.71 2.28 -16.92
C PHE A 131 5.89 2.84 -16.11
N GLU A 132 6.14 4.14 -16.22
CA GLU A 132 7.18 4.80 -15.40
C GLU A 132 6.73 5.01 -13.93
N GLY A 133 5.47 4.65 -13.59
CA GLY A 133 4.90 4.75 -12.25
C GLY A 133 3.36 4.68 -12.28
N ASN A 134 2.73 5.00 -11.17
CA ASN A 134 1.28 4.97 -11.02
C ASN A 134 0.56 6.23 -11.53
N ASP A 135 1.25 7.25 -11.99
CA ASP A 135 0.64 8.55 -12.41
C ASP A 135 -0.25 8.42 -13.64
N LEU A 136 -0.02 7.39 -14.47
CA LEU A 136 -0.93 7.06 -15.57
C LEU A 136 -2.32 6.65 -15.06
N LEU A 137 -2.36 5.91 -13.96
CA LEU A 137 -3.57 5.29 -13.40
C LEU A 137 -4.34 6.22 -12.46
N PHE A 138 -3.66 7.20 -11.86
CA PHE A 138 -4.23 8.09 -10.85
C PHE A 138 -3.98 9.55 -11.19
N GLU A 139 -4.85 10.42 -10.69
CA GLU A 139 -4.65 11.87 -10.76
C GLU A 139 -3.48 12.30 -9.88
N LYS A 140 -3.36 11.68 -8.69
CA LYS A 140 -2.25 11.89 -7.77
C LYS A 140 -2.02 10.67 -6.88
N THR A 141 -0.75 10.45 -6.53
CA THR A 141 -0.31 9.33 -5.68
C THR A 141 0.28 9.84 -4.38
N TYR A 142 -0.03 9.15 -3.27
CA TYR A 142 0.47 9.44 -1.93
C TYR A 142 1.11 8.19 -1.35
N TYR A 143 2.40 8.28 -1.10
CA TYR A 143 3.21 7.23 -0.51
C TYR A 143 3.70 7.68 0.86
N SER A 144 3.46 6.89 1.90
CA SER A 144 3.71 7.28 3.28
C SER A 144 5.16 7.71 3.53
N HIS A 145 6.15 6.99 2.98
CA HIS A 145 7.57 7.29 3.14
C HIS A 145 8.00 8.63 2.50
N LEU A 146 7.25 9.13 1.50
CA LEU A 146 7.49 10.42 0.86
C LEU A 146 6.75 11.58 1.57
N THR A 147 5.59 11.27 2.18
CA THR A 147 4.78 12.28 2.87
C THR A 147 5.12 12.46 4.34
N GLY A 148 5.85 11.51 4.94
CA GLY A 148 6.11 11.45 6.39
C GLY A 148 4.87 11.16 7.23
N LYS A 149 3.77 10.70 6.60
CA LYS A 149 2.49 10.38 7.26
C LYS A 149 1.97 9.05 6.74
N ARG A 150 1.28 8.31 7.59
CA ARG A 150 0.72 7.01 7.22
C ARG A 150 -0.71 6.83 7.73
N LYS A 151 -1.47 5.96 7.10
CA LYS A 151 -2.74 5.44 7.61
C LYS A 151 -2.46 4.60 8.87
N PRO A 152 -3.30 4.64 9.93
CA PRO A 152 -4.60 5.31 10.04
C PRO A 152 -4.55 6.74 10.60
N GLU A 153 -3.44 7.45 10.56
CA GLU A 153 -3.34 8.81 11.07
C GLU A 153 -4.28 9.76 10.30
N PRO A 154 -5.12 10.56 10.98
CA PRO A 154 -6.03 11.49 10.28
C PRO A 154 -5.31 12.46 9.34
N ALA A 155 -4.10 12.88 9.72
CA ALA A 155 -3.30 13.86 8.99
C ALA A 155 -3.02 13.50 7.53
N ILE A 156 -2.93 12.20 7.18
CA ILE A 156 -2.71 11.80 5.79
C ILE A 156 -3.98 11.95 4.95
N PHE A 157 -5.15 11.59 5.50
CA PHE A 157 -6.43 11.77 4.82
C PHE A 157 -6.78 13.25 4.65
N GLU A 158 -6.56 14.06 5.70
CA GLU A 158 -6.73 15.52 5.64
C GLU A 158 -5.85 16.16 4.57
N GLN A 159 -4.61 15.68 4.41
CA GLN A 159 -3.70 16.13 3.37
C GLN A 159 -4.27 15.84 1.98
N VAL A 160 -4.72 14.59 1.73
CA VAL A 160 -5.31 14.20 0.45
C VAL A 160 -6.53 15.05 0.12
N LEU A 161 -7.44 15.20 1.08
CA LEU A 161 -8.65 16.02 0.91
C LEU A 161 -8.31 17.47 0.59
N LYS A 162 -7.43 18.08 1.38
CA LYS A 162 -7.07 19.50 1.27
C LYS A 162 -6.33 19.82 -0.03
N GLU A 163 -5.31 19.04 -0.36
CA GLU A 163 -4.47 19.30 -1.54
C GLU A 163 -5.24 19.18 -2.86
N ASN A 164 -6.28 18.36 -2.89
CA ASN A 164 -7.07 18.11 -4.09
C ASN A 164 -8.47 18.76 -4.05
N ASN A 165 -8.77 19.54 -3.00
CA ASN A 165 -10.08 20.17 -2.78
C ASN A 165 -11.23 19.15 -2.83
N LEU A 166 -11.05 17.98 -2.20
CA LEU A 166 -12.07 16.94 -2.15
C LEU A 166 -13.05 17.20 -1.01
N LYS A 167 -14.34 16.93 -1.28
CA LYS A 167 -15.36 16.89 -0.25
C LYS A 167 -15.43 15.47 0.30
N PRO A 168 -15.32 15.27 1.63
CA PRO A 168 -15.34 13.93 2.21
C PRO A 168 -16.59 13.13 1.81
N GLU A 169 -17.76 13.74 1.83
CA GLU A 169 -19.04 13.11 1.49
C GLU A 169 -19.17 12.70 0.01
N GLU A 170 -18.35 13.26 -0.89
CA GLU A 170 -18.28 12.93 -2.31
C GLU A 170 -17.09 11.98 -2.61
N THR A 171 -16.38 11.52 -1.57
CA THR A 171 -15.15 10.72 -1.69
C THR A 171 -15.35 9.34 -1.11
N LEU A 172 -14.98 8.31 -1.88
CA LEU A 172 -14.93 6.92 -1.46
C LEU A 172 -13.48 6.51 -1.20
N PHE A 173 -13.20 5.88 -0.07
CA PHE A 173 -11.93 5.24 0.24
C PHE A 173 -12.09 3.73 0.28
N ILE A 174 -11.27 3.01 -0.50
CA ILE A 174 -11.27 1.54 -0.61
C ILE A 174 -9.96 1.03 -0.02
N ASP A 175 -10.05 0.20 1.02
CA ASP A 175 -8.89 -0.31 1.76
C ASP A 175 -9.23 -1.68 2.37
N ASP A 176 -8.25 -2.53 2.63
CA ASP A 176 -8.43 -3.85 3.25
C ASP A 176 -8.34 -3.83 4.78
N SER A 177 -7.95 -2.68 5.37
CA SER A 177 -7.78 -2.51 6.81
C SER A 177 -8.96 -1.77 7.46
N PRO A 178 -9.70 -2.42 8.39
CA PRO A 178 -10.76 -1.76 9.14
C PRO A 178 -10.31 -0.51 9.89
N GLN A 179 -9.07 -0.49 10.39
CA GLN A 179 -8.53 0.64 11.14
C GLN A 179 -8.36 1.89 10.25
N HIS A 180 -7.94 1.71 9.02
CA HIS A 180 -7.80 2.80 8.04
C HIS A 180 -9.16 3.38 7.68
N LEU A 181 -10.14 2.50 7.47
CA LEU A 181 -11.52 2.90 7.15
C LEU A 181 -12.19 3.66 8.28
N GLU A 182 -11.99 3.22 9.54
CA GLU A 182 -12.53 3.93 10.70
C GLU A 182 -11.94 5.35 10.86
N ALA A 183 -10.66 5.53 10.54
CA ALA A 183 -10.04 6.85 10.55
C ALA A 183 -10.62 7.75 9.44
N ALA A 184 -10.79 7.22 8.23
CA ALA A 184 -11.39 7.95 7.11
C ALA A 184 -12.86 8.33 7.38
N LYS A 185 -13.67 7.43 7.95
CA LYS A 185 -15.06 7.67 8.33
C LYS A 185 -15.23 8.84 9.30
N LYS A 186 -14.31 8.98 10.27
CA LYS A 186 -14.34 10.09 11.24
C LYS A 186 -14.21 11.46 10.56
N LEU A 187 -13.65 11.51 9.36
CA LEU A 187 -13.54 12.71 8.52
C LEU A 187 -14.70 12.87 7.54
N GLY A 188 -15.71 11.98 7.58
CA GLY A 188 -16.86 12.01 6.69
C GLY A 188 -16.64 11.35 5.32
N ILE A 189 -15.50 10.68 5.10
CA ILE A 189 -15.22 9.93 3.86
C ILE A 189 -16.07 8.67 3.84
N GLN A 190 -16.72 8.37 2.70
CA GLN A 190 -17.38 7.09 2.49
C GLN A 190 -16.33 5.98 2.33
N THR A 191 -16.58 4.79 2.86
CA THR A 191 -15.56 3.75 2.91
C THR A 191 -16.08 2.40 2.42
N PHE A 192 -15.20 1.61 1.82
CA PHE A 192 -15.47 0.24 1.45
C PHE A 192 -14.34 -0.68 1.93
N LEU A 193 -14.70 -1.73 2.68
CA LEU A 193 -13.75 -2.74 3.14
C LEU A 193 -13.56 -3.79 2.03
N MET A 194 -12.37 -3.83 1.45
CA MET A 194 -11.99 -4.85 0.50
C MET A 194 -11.56 -6.12 1.24
N THR A 195 -12.32 -7.19 1.10
CA THR A 195 -12.01 -8.48 1.74
C THR A 195 -12.22 -9.62 0.74
N THR A 196 -11.36 -10.64 0.80
CA THR A 196 -11.55 -11.86 0.02
C THR A 196 -12.97 -12.45 0.24
N PRO A 197 -13.71 -12.83 -0.83
CA PRO A 197 -13.24 -12.97 -2.22
C PRO A 197 -13.41 -11.73 -3.11
N ASP A 198 -13.78 -10.56 -2.56
CA ASP A 198 -13.95 -9.34 -3.35
C ASP A 198 -12.62 -8.91 -4.00
N THR A 199 -12.74 -8.35 -5.19
CA THR A 199 -11.68 -7.68 -5.95
C THR A 199 -12.18 -6.32 -6.40
N ILE A 200 -11.27 -5.41 -6.78
CA ILE A 200 -11.72 -4.11 -7.32
C ILE A 200 -12.59 -4.27 -8.57
N GLN A 201 -12.40 -5.34 -9.35
CA GLN A 201 -13.20 -5.64 -10.53
C GLN A 201 -14.63 -6.09 -10.14
N SER A 202 -14.77 -7.02 -9.19
CA SER A 202 -16.08 -7.47 -8.71
C SER A 202 -16.82 -6.34 -8.02
N PHE A 203 -16.12 -5.53 -7.24
CA PHE A 203 -16.65 -4.34 -6.57
C PHE A 203 -17.15 -3.31 -7.59
N ALA A 204 -16.32 -2.90 -8.54
CA ALA A 204 -16.68 -1.89 -9.53
C ALA A 204 -17.90 -2.30 -10.37
N LYS A 205 -18.02 -3.59 -10.70
CA LYS A 205 -19.17 -4.15 -11.40
C LYS A 205 -20.44 -4.14 -10.53
N ARG A 206 -20.34 -4.59 -9.27
CA ARG A 206 -21.45 -4.65 -8.32
C ARG A 206 -22.02 -3.26 -8.03
N GLU A 207 -21.15 -2.28 -7.81
CA GLU A 207 -21.54 -0.90 -7.50
C GLU A 207 -21.82 -0.04 -8.76
N GLN A 208 -21.78 -0.65 -9.94
CA GLN A 208 -22.05 0.00 -11.23
C GLN A 208 -21.16 1.23 -11.50
N LEU A 209 -19.88 1.15 -11.08
CA LEU A 209 -18.92 2.24 -11.28
C LEU A 209 -18.40 2.31 -12.72
N ILE A 210 -18.52 1.22 -13.45
CA ILE A 210 -18.11 1.09 -14.88
C ILE A 210 -19.28 0.68 -15.74
#